data_c6147dc7e3d7ff2d5d309947932c78b6
#
_entry.id   c6147dc7e3d7ff2d5d309947932c78b6
#
_cell.length_a   1.000
_cell.length_b   1.000
_cell.length_c   1.000
_cell.angle_alpha   90.00
_cell.angle_beta   90.00
_cell.angle_gamma   90.00
#
_symmetry.space_group_name_H-M   'P 1'
#
loop_
_entity.id
_entity.type
_entity.pdbx_description
1 polymer ?
#
loop_
_entity_poly.entity_id
_entity_poly.type
_entity_poly.pdbx_seq_one_letter_code
_entity_poly.pdbx_strand_id
1 'polypeptide(L)'
;MRPVYDMLTAASARRSGHMPGHKGCSPFGTADLYALDTTELPNTDDLYAAEGGLREAMRLYAQAAGAAKTIFLHNGSTAGNHVMLQLYAREGETVLLPRNAHLSAVNACVLGGMRVKLSLIHISEPTRPY
;
A
#
# COMPACT_ATOMS: atom_id res chain seq x y z
N MET A 1 3.04 17.19 -10.70
CA MET A 1 1.82 16.42 -11.02
C MET A 1 1.41 15.65 -9.76
N ARG A 2 0.16 15.76 -9.32
CA ARG A 2 -0.39 15.12 -8.11
C ARG A 2 -1.68 14.39 -8.50
N PRO A 3 -1.59 13.26 -9.25
CA PRO A 3 -2.75 12.69 -9.95
C PRO A 3 -3.94 12.39 -9.03
N VAL A 4 -3.70 11.80 -7.86
CA VAL A 4 -4.76 11.49 -6.88
C VAL A 4 -5.33 12.78 -6.27
N TYR A 5 -4.48 13.70 -5.83
CA TYR A 5 -4.94 14.95 -5.25
C TYR A 5 -5.75 15.79 -6.24
N ASP A 6 -5.27 15.90 -7.47
CA ASP A 6 -5.93 16.67 -8.52
C ASP A 6 -7.30 16.06 -8.88
N MET A 7 -7.39 14.72 -8.94
CA MET A 7 -8.63 13.97 -9.12
C MET A 7 -9.63 14.20 -7.97
N LEU A 8 -9.19 14.05 -6.72
CA LEU A 8 -10.04 14.23 -5.55
C LEU A 8 -10.53 15.67 -5.41
N THR A 9 -9.67 16.64 -5.68
CA THR A 9 -10.05 18.08 -5.67
C THR A 9 -11.12 18.38 -6.73
N ALA A 10 -10.99 17.81 -7.91
CA ALA A 10 -12.02 17.95 -8.95
C ALA A 10 -13.35 17.28 -8.56
N ALA A 11 -13.29 16.13 -7.88
CA ALA A 11 -14.47 15.43 -7.38
C ALA A 11 -15.16 16.19 -6.24
N SER A 12 -14.40 16.78 -5.32
CA SER A 12 -14.92 17.51 -4.14
C SER A 12 -15.72 18.78 -4.50
N ALA A 13 -15.54 19.33 -5.69
CA ALA A 13 -16.32 20.45 -6.18
C ALA A 13 -17.81 20.10 -6.40
N ARG A 14 -18.18 18.82 -6.38
CA ARG A 14 -19.55 18.34 -6.57
C ARG A 14 -20.13 17.90 -5.23
N ARG A 15 -21.36 18.34 -4.92
CA ARG A 15 -22.09 17.81 -3.77
C ARG A 15 -22.40 16.32 -3.99
N SER A 16 -21.96 15.49 -3.06
CA SER A 16 -22.13 14.04 -3.15
C SER A 16 -23.22 13.55 -2.20
N GLY A 17 -24.14 12.73 -2.70
CA GLY A 17 -25.08 11.96 -1.88
C GLY A 17 -24.50 10.63 -1.38
N HIS A 18 -23.33 10.24 -1.86
CA HIS A 18 -22.65 8.98 -1.53
C HIS A 18 -21.92 9.02 -0.17
N MET A 19 -21.40 7.87 0.25
CA MET A 19 -20.47 7.80 1.39
C MET A 19 -19.19 8.63 1.06
N PRO A 20 -18.46 9.12 2.07
CA PRO A 20 -18.72 8.96 3.50
C PRO A 20 -19.86 9.84 4.05
N GLY A 21 -20.34 9.47 5.26
CA GLY A 21 -21.52 10.09 5.90
C GLY A 21 -21.34 11.57 6.25
N HIS A 22 -20.13 12.05 6.45
CA HIS A 22 -19.84 13.48 6.76
C HIS A 22 -20.03 14.44 5.58
N LYS A 23 -20.22 13.92 4.35
CA LYS A 23 -20.52 14.71 3.13
C LYS A 23 -19.52 15.86 2.86
N GLY A 24 -18.24 15.65 3.13
CA GLY A 24 -17.21 16.66 3.00
C GLY A 24 -17.17 17.71 4.10
N CYS A 25 -18.01 17.57 5.13
CA CYS A 25 -18.08 18.52 6.24
C CYS A 25 -17.27 18.04 7.44
N SER A 26 -16.34 18.84 7.93
CA SER A 26 -15.60 18.56 9.14
C SER A 26 -16.36 19.01 10.38
N PRO A 27 -16.61 18.15 11.37
CA PRO A 27 -17.13 18.56 12.66
C PRO A 27 -16.09 19.33 13.52
N PHE A 28 -14.80 19.33 13.10
CA PHE A 28 -13.69 19.93 13.85
C PHE A 28 -13.06 21.13 13.16
N GLY A 29 -13.68 21.69 12.13
CA GLY A 29 -13.17 22.85 11.41
C GLY A 29 -12.00 22.60 10.46
N THR A 30 -11.59 21.35 10.24
CA THR A 30 -10.54 20.95 9.30
C THR A 30 -11.14 20.52 7.96
N ALA A 31 -11.68 21.49 7.23
CA ALA A 31 -12.53 21.21 6.05
C ALA A 31 -11.83 20.44 4.92
N ASP A 32 -10.55 20.67 4.70
CA ASP A 32 -9.87 20.19 3.49
C ASP A 32 -9.73 18.67 3.42
N LEU A 33 -9.45 17.99 4.54
CA LEU A 33 -9.30 16.53 4.56
C LEU A 33 -10.63 15.82 4.32
N TYR A 34 -11.70 16.29 4.95
CA TYR A 34 -13.03 15.70 4.79
C TYR A 34 -13.60 15.91 3.37
N ALA A 35 -13.21 17.02 2.73
CA ALA A 35 -13.60 17.26 1.34
C ALA A 35 -12.92 16.29 0.35
N LEU A 36 -11.76 15.75 0.71
CA LEU A 36 -10.99 14.80 -0.11
C LEU A 36 -11.29 13.34 0.24
N ASP A 37 -12.05 13.08 1.31
CA ASP A 37 -12.45 11.72 1.70
C ASP A 37 -13.66 11.28 0.88
N THR A 38 -13.47 10.26 0.06
CA THR A 38 -14.48 9.76 -0.87
C THR A 38 -14.49 8.24 -0.93
N THR A 39 -15.55 7.67 -1.45
CA THR A 39 -15.62 6.25 -1.82
C THR A 39 -15.29 6.05 -3.30
N GLU A 40 -15.32 4.79 -3.77
CA GLU A 40 -15.11 4.41 -5.16
C GLU A 40 -16.29 4.86 -6.02
N LEU A 41 -16.10 5.92 -6.76
CA LEU A 41 -17.06 6.47 -7.73
C LEU A 41 -16.37 6.56 -9.10
N PRO A 42 -17.12 6.66 -10.19
CA PRO A 42 -16.54 6.77 -11.54
C PRO A 42 -15.55 7.94 -11.71
N ASN A 43 -15.62 8.96 -10.86
CA ASN A 43 -14.75 10.13 -10.89
C ASN A 43 -13.70 10.16 -9.76
N THR A 44 -13.64 9.16 -8.89
CA THR A 44 -12.68 9.05 -7.77
C THR A 44 -11.81 7.82 -7.84
N ASP A 45 -11.97 7.00 -8.90
CA ASP A 45 -11.21 5.79 -9.16
C ASP A 45 -11.46 4.66 -8.12
N ASP A 46 -10.93 3.47 -8.38
CA ASP A 46 -10.99 2.30 -7.52
C ASP A 46 -9.57 1.74 -7.37
N LEU A 47 -9.14 1.47 -6.13
CA LEU A 47 -7.80 0.97 -5.84
C LEU A 47 -7.52 -0.39 -6.50
N TYR A 48 -8.54 -1.26 -6.60
CA TYR A 48 -8.40 -2.61 -7.15
C TYR A 48 -8.57 -2.66 -8.67
N ALA A 49 -9.23 -1.66 -9.24
CA ALA A 49 -9.49 -1.53 -10.66
C ALA A 49 -9.06 -0.14 -11.17
N ALA A 50 -7.90 0.34 -10.75
CA ALA A 50 -7.43 1.68 -11.01
C ALA A 50 -7.28 1.98 -12.52
N GLU A 51 -8.01 2.98 -13.00
CA GLU A 51 -7.99 3.44 -14.40
C GLU A 51 -7.64 4.94 -14.52
N GLY A 52 -7.83 5.70 -13.45
CA GLY A 52 -7.66 7.15 -13.39
C GLY A 52 -6.42 7.62 -12.63
N GLY A 53 -6.65 8.50 -11.65
CA GLY A 53 -5.59 9.13 -10.86
C GLY A 53 -4.75 8.17 -10.04
N LEU A 54 -5.34 7.08 -9.52
CA LEU A 54 -4.61 6.04 -8.80
C LEU A 54 -3.67 5.28 -9.73
N ARG A 55 -4.12 4.90 -10.91
CA ARG A 55 -3.28 4.24 -11.92
C ARG A 55 -2.08 5.11 -12.30
N GLU A 56 -2.31 6.39 -12.54
CA GLU A 56 -1.23 7.31 -12.91
C GLU A 56 -0.25 7.53 -11.75
N ALA A 57 -0.73 7.62 -10.51
CA ALA A 57 0.14 7.69 -9.34
C ALA A 57 1.01 6.44 -9.17
N MET A 58 0.43 5.23 -9.33
CA MET A 58 1.17 3.97 -9.31
C MET A 58 2.24 3.92 -10.41
N ARG A 59 1.90 4.39 -11.62
CA ARG A 59 2.84 4.46 -12.75
C ARG A 59 4.02 5.39 -12.46
N LEU A 60 3.76 6.58 -11.94
CA LEU A 60 4.79 7.55 -11.57
C LEU A 60 5.70 7.02 -10.46
N TYR A 61 5.11 6.35 -9.46
CA TYR A 61 5.90 5.74 -8.39
C TYR A 61 6.77 4.60 -8.92
N ALA A 62 6.24 3.74 -9.80
CA ALA A 62 7.02 2.68 -10.43
C ALA A 62 8.23 3.25 -11.19
N GLN A 63 8.05 4.33 -11.95
CA GLN A 63 9.15 5.01 -12.63
C GLN A 63 10.20 5.56 -11.66
N ALA A 64 9.78 6.22 -10.59
CA ALA A 64 10.69 6.77 -9.59
C ALA A 64 11.47 5.68 -8.84
N ALA A 65 10.85 4.52 -8.61
CA ALA A 65 11.47 3.38 -7.94
C ALA A 65 12.26 2.46 -8.89
N GLY A 66 12.26 2.70 -10.19
CA GLY A 66 12.86 1.80 -11.19
C GLY A 66 12.18 0.43 -11.27
N ALA A 67 10.90 0.34 -10.87
CA ALA A 67 10.13 -0.89 -10.86
C ALA A 67 9.27 -1.03 -12.13
N ALA A 68 8.99 -2.27 -12.54
CA ALA A 68 8.11 -2.53 -13.67
C ALA A 68 6.65 -2.15 -13.37
N LYS A 69 6.23 -2.33 -12.10
CA LYS A 69 4.86 -2.02 -11.63
C LYS A 69 4.88 -1.71 -10.14
N THR A 70 3.98 -0.84 -9.73
CA THR A 70 3.67 -0.56 -8.32
C THR A 70 2.19 -0.79 -8.06
N ILE A 71 1.88 -1.31 -6.88
CA ILE A 71 0.51 -1.46 -6.37
C ILE A 71 0.48 -0.82 -4.99
N PHE A 72 -0.43 0.11 -4.76
CA PHE A 72 -0.64 0.68 -3.44
C PHE A 72 -1.40 -0.29 -2.55
N LEU A 73 -0.99 -0.37 -1.29
CA LEU A 73 -1.61 -1.23 -0.30
C LEU A 73 -2.38 -0.38 0.71
N HIS A 74 -3.58 -0.82 1.10
CA HIS A 74 -4.38 -0.15 2.13
C HIS A 74 -4.29 -0.82 3.51
N ASN A 75 -3.80 -2.08 3.59
CA ASN A 75 -3.65 -2.83 4.83
C ASN A 75 -2.22 -2.79 5.40
N GLY A 76 -1.48 -1.73 5.10
CA GLY A 76 -0.12 -1.51 5.57
C GLY A 76 0.91 -2.48 4.97
N SER A 77 2.18 -2.31 5.35
CA SER A 77 3.30 -3.13 4.87
C SER A 77 3.22 -4.60 5.30
N THR A 78 2.47 -4.91 6.35
CA THR A 78 2.18 -6.30 6.75
C THR A 78 1.52 -7.09 5.64
N ALA A 79 0.50 -6.52 4.99
CA ALA A 79 -0.15 -7.13 3.84
C ALA A 79 0.83 -7.32 2.68
N GLY A 80 1.71 -6.35 2.44
CA GLY A 80 2.76 -6.44 1.43
C GLY A 80 3.72 -7.60 1.68
N ASN A 81 4.16 -7.80 2.93
CA ASN A 81 5.01 -8.93 3.30
C ASN A 81 4.31 -10.27 3.07
N HIS A 82 3.01 -10.37 3.40
CA HIS A 82 2.23 -11.58 3.16
C HIS A 82 2.13 -11.89 1.66
N VAL A 83 1.74 -10.91 0.85
CA VAL A 83 1.63 -11.07 -0.60
C VAL A 83 2.97 -11.44 -1.22
N MET A 84 4.04 -10.74 -0.86
CA MET A 84 5.37 -10.99 -1.40
C MET A 84 5.83 -12.43 -1.12
N LEU A 85 5.72 -12.89 0.12
CA LEU A 85 6.17 -14.24 0.47
C LEU A 85 5.33 -15.32 -0.21
N GLN A 86 4.02 -15.15 -0.31
CA GLN A 86 3.14 -16.11 -0.99
C GLN A 86 3.32 -16.12 -2.52
N LEU A 87 3.83 -15.05 -3.11
CA LEU A 87 4.17 -15.03 -4.54
C LEU A 87 5.45 -15.80 -4.85
N TYR A 88 6.42 -15.81 -3.93
CA TYR A 88 7.75 -16.37 -4.17
C TYR A 88 8.00 -17.72 -3.51
N ALA A 89 7.18 -18.16 -2.56
CA ALA A 89 7.30 -19.43 -1.89
C ALA A 89 5.94 -20.12 -1.78
N ARG A 90 5.97 -21.46 -1.82
CA ARG A 90 4.79 -22.32 -1.77
C ARG A 90 4.77 -23.12 -0.46
N GLU A 91 3.63 -23.73 -0.18
CA GLU A 91 3.49 -24.67 0.94
C GLU A 91 4.60 -25.74 0.93
N GLY A 92 5.21 -25.97 2.08
CA GLY A 92 6.30 -26.93 2.27
C GLY A 92 7.68 -26.43 1.85
N GLU A 93 7.80 -25.31 1.14
CA GLU A 93 9.11 -24.72 0.80
C GLU A 93 9.77 -24.04 2.01
N THR A 94 11.09 -23.92 1.94
CA THR A 94 11.87 -23.32 3.03
C THR A 94 12.22 -21.88 2.70
N VAL A 95 11.81 -20.97 3.57
CA VAL A 95 12.16 -19.54 3.51
C VAL A 95 13.24 -19.23 4.53
N LEU A 96 14.32 -18.61 4.10
CA LEU A 96 15.39 -18.12 4.97
C LEU A 96 15.09 -16.69 5.41
N LEU A 97 14.88 -16.48 6.69
CA LEU A 97 14.64 -15.16 7.27
C LEU A 97 15.79 -14.73 8.19
N PRO A 98 16.16 -13.44 8.25
CA PRO A 98 17.07 -12.96 9.28
C PRO A 98 16.41 -13.06 10.67
N ARG A 99 17.21 -13.23 11.73
CA ARG A 99 16.68 -13.36 13.12
C ARG A 99 15.89 -12.13 13.57
N ASN A 100 16.18 -10.98 13.03
CA ASN A 100 15.49 -9.71 13.27
C ASN A 100 14.37 -9.42 12.27
N ALA A 101 13.92 -10.41 11.50
CA ALA A 101 12.80 -10.25 10.59
C ALA A 101 11.56 -9.77 11.35
N HIS A 102 10.82 -8.87 10.74
CA HIS A 102 9.56 -8.42 11.31
C HIS A 102 8.58 -9.59 11.41
N LEU A 103 7.79 -9.62 12.47
CA LEU A 103 6.85 -10.71 12.76
C LEU A 103 5.89 -11.01 11.60
N SER A 104 5.54 -10.00 10.79
CA SER A 104 4.70 -10.21 9.61
C SER A 104 5.29 -11.17 8.58
N ALA A 105 6.63 -11.23 8.44
CA ALA A 105 7.27 -12.19 7.54
C ALA A 105 7.15 -13.62 8.08
N VAL A 106 7.32 -13.81 9.39
CA VAL A 106 7.11 -15.11 10.03
C VAL A 106 5.64 -15.54 9.91
N ASN A 107 4.71 -14.64 10.19
CA ASN A 107 3.27 -14.92 10.08
C ASN A 107 2.87 -15.26 8.63
N ALA A 108 3.46 -14.60 7.65
CA ALA A 108 3.22 -14.92 6.24
C ALA A 108 3.66 -16.35 5.89
N CYS A 109 4.81 -16.80 6.43
CA CYS A 109 5.27 -18.18 6.26
C CYS A 109 4.32 -19.18 6.93
N VAL A 110 3.84 -18.89 8.15
CA VAL A 110 2.87 -19.72 8.86
C VAL A 110 1.58 -19.87 8.07
N LEU A 111 1.02 -18.74 7.59
CA LEU A 111 -0.21 -18.71 6.80
C LEU A 111 -0.06 -19.44 5.46
N GLY A 112 1.13 -19.40 4.85
CA GLY A 112 1.42 -20.06 3.59
C GLY A 112 1.92 -21.52 3.74
N GLY A 113 1.95 -22.07 4.97
CA GLY A 113 2.44 -23.45 5.21
C GLY A 113 3.93 -23.64 4.89
N MET A 114 4.73 -22.56 4.92
CA MET A 114 6.15 -22.58 4.60
C MET A 114 6.99 -22.96 5.82
N ARG A 115 8.16 -23.53 5.59
CA ARG A 115 9.15 -23.79 6.65
C ARG A 115 10.06 -22.60 6.81
N VAL A 116 10.27 -22.11 8.03
CA VAL A 116 11.17 -21.01 8.33
C VAL A 116 12.51 -21.52 8.82
N LYS A 117 13.60 -21.06 8.19
CA LYS A 117 14.96 -21.15 8.74
C LYS A 117 15.43 -19.76 9.10
N LEU A 118 15.90 -19.58 10.32
CA LEU A 118 16.45 -18.30 10.76
C LEU A 118 17.96 -18.26 10.49
N SER A 119 18.41 -17.21 9.82
CA SER A 119 19.83 -16.95 9.64
C SER A 119 20.46 -16.56 10.97
N LEU A 120 21.59 -17.17 11.30
CA LEU A 120 22.41 -16.80 12.45
C LEU A 120 23.34 -15.61 12.15
N ILE A 121 23.50 -15.27 10.88
CA ILE A 121 24.36 -14.18 10.43
C ILE A 121 23.52 -12.91 10.40
N HIS A 122 23.84 -11.96 11.28
CA HIS A 122 23.46 -10.56 11.07
C HIS A 122 24.28 -10.05 9.88
N ILE A 123 23.65 -9.92 8.72
CA ILE A 123 24.17 -9.03 7.69
C ILE A 123 23.81 -7.62 8.15
N SER A 124 24.56 -7.09 9.11
CA SER A 124 24.66 -5.65 9.29
C SER A 124 25.50 -5.17 8.11
N GLU A 125 24.89 -4.46 7.17
CA GLU A 125 25.71 -3.64 6.27
C GLU A 125 26.61 -2.78 7.16
N PRO A 126 27.93 -2.74 6.85
CA PRO A 126 28.80 -1.82 7.57
C PRO A 126 28.24 -0.41 7.34
N THR A 127 27.72 0.20 8.40
CA THR A 127 27.32 1.60 8.38
C THR A 127 28.51 2.39 7.89
N ARG A 128 28.43 2.94 6.68
CA ARG A 128 29.43 3.91 6.22
C ARG A 128 29.43 5.04 7.23
N PRO A 129 30.55 5.37 7.86
CA PRO A 129 30.62 6.58 8.67
C PRO A 129 30.33 7.76 7.76
N TYR A 130 29.42 8.62 8.19
CA TYR A 130 29.13 9.88 7.54
C TYR A 130 30.33 10.82 7.59
#